data_7ebf3339d2da73722cc6135d9cba78e3
#
_entry.id   7ebf3339d2da73722cc6135d9cba78e3
#
_cell.length_a   1.000
_cell.length_b   1.000
_cell.length_c   1.000
_cell.angle_alpha   90.00
_cell.angle_beta   90.00
_cell.angle_gamma   90.00
#
_symmetry.space_group_name_H-M   'P 1'
#
loop_
_entity.id
_entity.type
_entity.pdbx_description
1 polymer ?
#
loop_
_entity_poly.entity_id
_entity_poly.type
_entity_poly.pdbx_seq_one_letter_code
_entity_poly.pdbx_strand_id
1 'polypeptide(L)'
;MSIGIFYGSSGGTTESVAEDILSALGLEADIHDIADVGVERLNDYSHLIIGSSTWGDGELQDDWDDVFEAYEKLDFSGKTVAFFGLGDQEGYGDYFVNAMGTLHKTAVKNGAKVVGDGWPTDGYDYEESEAVNENGFVGLAIDEDNQDDLTEERIAKWVESIRPYFS
;
A
#
# COMPACT_ATOMS: atom_id res chain seq x y z
N MET A 1 14.45 2.59 -15.54
CA MET A 1 13.54 2.22 -14.45
C MET A 1 12.40 3.23 -14.39
N SER A 2 11.17 2.75 -14.34
CA SER A 2 9.98 3.61 -14.20
C SER A 2 9.27 3.28 -12.89
N ILE A 3 8.89 4.31 -12.15
CA ILE A 3 8.24 4.18 -10.84
C ILE A 3 6.85 4.79 -10.91
N GLY A 4 5.84 4.03 -10.52
CA GLY A 4 4.46 4.51 -10.41
C GLY A 4 3.92 4.30 -9.00
N ILE A 5 3.29 5.32 -8.44
CA ILE A 5 2.59 5.26 -7.16
C ILE A 5 1.10 5.30 -7.46
N PHE A 6 0.38 4.27 -7.04
CA PHE A 6 -1.06 4.12 -7.30
C PHE A 6 -1.83 4.02 -6.00
N TYR A 7 -2.86 4.83 -5.85
CA TYR A 7 -3.67 4.84 -4.64
C TYR A 7 -5.16 4.91 -4.97
N GLY A 8 -5.98 4.46 -4.03
CA GLY A 8 -7.42 4.69 -4.05
C GLY A 8 -7.78 5.46 -2.78
N SER A 9 -8.51 6.56 -2.92
CA SER A 9 -8.83 7.43 -1.80
C SER A 9 -10.27 7.93 -1.87
N SER A 10 -11.00 7.79 -0.77
CA SER A 10 -12.37 8.30 -0.67
C SER A 10 -12.43 9.65 0.03
N GLY A 11 -11.56 9.89 1.01
CA GLY A 11 -11.54 11.12 1.80
C GLY A 11 -10.30 11.98 1.64
N GLY A 12 -9.36 11.56 0.76
CA GLY A 12 -8.13 12.30 0.53
C GLY A 12 -6.97 11.94 1.45
N THR A 13 -7.18 11.12 2.48
CA THR A 13 -6.12 10.75 3.42
C THR A 13 -5.10 9.84 2.77
N THR A 14 -5.54 8.83 2.02
CA THR A 14 -4.63 7.93 1.29
C THR A 14 -3.84 8.68 0.24
N GLU A 15 -4.47 9.63 -0.44
CA GLU A 15 -3.79 10.52 -1.40
C GLU A 15 -2.67 11.30 -0.72
N SER A 16 -2.95 11.86 0.45
CA SER A 16 -1.99 12.63 1.24
C SER A 16 -0.78 11.79 1.61
N VAL A 17 -1.01 10.55 2.06
CA VAL A 17 0.06 9.60 2.38
C VAL A 17 0.87 9.25 1.14
N ALA A 18 0.22 9.02 0.01
CA ALA A 18 0.91 8.73 -1.25
C ALA A 18 1.83 9.89 -1.67
N GLU A 19 1.36 11.13 -1.52
CA GLU A 19 2.15 12.33 -1.82
C GLU A 19 3.36 12.46 -0.88
N ASP A 20 3.17 12.15 0.41
CA ASP A 20 4.25 12.17 1.40
C ASP A 20 5.30 11.09 1.10
N ILE A 21 4.87 9.93 0.64
CA ILE A 21 5.79 8.86 0.20
C ILE A 21 6.61 9.33 -0.99
N LEU A 22 5.97 9.93 -1.98
CA LEU A 22 6.67 10.47 -3.16
C LEU A 22 7.72 11.49 -2.75
N SER A 23 7.34 12.40 -1.87
CA SER A 23 8.22 13.45 -1.38
C SER A 23 9.43 12.88 -0.64
N ALA A 24 9.18 11.91 0.25
CA ALA A 24 10.25 11.26 1.02
C ALA A 24 11.17 10.41 0.16
N LEU A 25 10.62 9.80 -0.90
CA LEU A 25 11.38 8.95 -1.82
C LEU A 25 12.48 9.76 -2.55
N GLY A 26 12.16 11.00 -2.93
CA GLY A 26 13.12 11.88 -3.58
C GLY A 26 13.60 11.43 -4.95
N LEU A 27 12.85 10.52 -5.59
CA LEU A 27 13.14 10.00 -6.92
C LEU A 27 12.04 10.44 -7.87
N GLU A 28 12.34 10.43 -9.17
CA GLU A 28 11.34 10.73 -10.18
C GLU A 28 10.35 9.57 -10.27
N ALA A 29 9.08 9.87 -9.99
CA ALA A 29 8.01 8.88 -10.00
C ALA A 29 6.70 9.56 -10.39
N ASP A 30 5.81 8.80 -11.03
CA ASP A 30 4.47 9.27 -11.34
C ASP A 30 3.51 8.84 -10.22
N ILE A 31 2.53 9.68 -9.92
CA ILE A 31 1.52 9.39 -8.91
C ILE A 31 0.14 9.42 -9.57
N HIS A 32 -0.66 8.39 -9.31
CA HIS A 32 -1.97 8.23 -9.95
C HIS A 32 -3.04 7.79 -8.96
N ASP A 33 -4.22 8.39 -9.11
CA ASP A 33 -5.44 7.89 -8.48
C ASP A 33 -5.97 6.76 -9.37
N ILE A 34 -6.17 5.58 -8.79
CA ILE A 34 -6.63 4.42 -9.56
C ILE A 34 -7.99 4.65 -10.20
N ALA A 35 -8.83 5.50 -9.61
CA ALA A 35 -10.12 5.86 -10.17
C ALA A 35 -9.99 6.60 -11.50
N ASP A 36 -8.89 7.34 -11.68
CA ASP A 36 -8.68 8.16 -12.89
C ASP A 36 -8.03 7.39 -14.03
N VAL A 37 -7.16 6.43 -13.72
CA VAL A 37 -6.32 5.80 -14.75
C VAL A 37 -6.61 4.33 -15.01
N GLY A 38 -7.23 3.63 -14.07
CA GLY A 38 -7.48 2.20 -14.18
C GLY A 38 -6.23 1.34 -13.96
N VAL A 39 -6.44 0.02 -13.83
CA VAL A 39 -5.34 -0.90 -13.46
C VAL A 39 -4.39 -1.20 -14.61
N GLU A 40 -4.80 -1.03 -15.85
CA GLU A 40 -3.95 -1.27 -17.01
C GLU A 40 -2.72 -0.37 -16.99
N ARG A 41 -2.84 0.79 -16.36
CA ARG A 41 -1.73 1.74 -16.23
C ARG A 41 -0.55 1.18 -15.42
N LEU A 42 -0.82 0.22 -14.54
CA LEU A 42 0.23 -0.44 -13.77
C LEU A 42 1.24 -1.16 -14.67
N ASN A 43 0.81 -1.59 -15.84
CA ASN A 43 1.69 -2.28 -16.80
C ASN A 43 2.80 -1.38 -17.35
N ASP A 44 2.63 -0.06 -17.26
CA ASP A 44 3.59 0.91 -17.80
C ASP A 44 4.83 1.09 -16.91
N TYR A 45 4.84 0.50 -15.72
CA TYR A 45 5.90 0.71 -14.74
C TYR A 45 6.56 -0.60 -14.34
N SER A 46 7.89 -0.56 -14.20
CA SER A 46 8.67 -1.70 -13.69
C SER A 46 8.67 -1.75 -12.16
N HIS A 47 8.45 -0.61 -11.53
CA HIS A 47 8.47 -0.45 -10.08
C HIS A 47 7.18 0.23 -9.63
N LEU A 48 6.51 -0.37 -8.66
CA LEU A 48 5.19 0.09 -8.22
C LEU A 48 5.14 0.27 -6.70
N ILE A 49 4.43 1.32 -6.27
CA ILE A 49 4.02 1.50 -4.88
C ILE A 49 2.50 1.58 -4.92
N ILE A 50 1.83 0.64 -4.26
CA ILE A 50 0.37 0.49 -4.31
C ILE A 50 -0.21 0.66 -2.92
N GLY A 51 -1.22 1.51 -2.78
CA GLY A 51 -1.83 1.78 -1.48
C GLY A 51 -3.34 1.87 -1.50
N SER A 52 -3.96 1.45 -0.41
CA SER A 52 -5.42 1.48 -0.21
C SER A 52 -5.74 1.67 1.26
N SER A 53 -6.83 2.37 1.54
CA SER A 53 -7.45 2.36 2.85
C SER A 53 -8.29 1.09 2.98
N THR A 54 -8.61 0.70 4.23
CA THR A 54 -9.46 -0.45 4.53
C THR A 54 -10.80 0.04 5.06
N TRP A 55 -11.88 -0.48 4.53
CA TRP A 55 -13.24 -0.09 4.90
C TRP A 55 -14.00 -1.27 5.48
N GLY A 56 -14.99 -0.98 6.33
CA GLY A 56 -15.89 -1.99 6.90
C GLY A 56 -15.16 -3.18 7.48
N ASP A 57 -15.53 -4.37 7.07
CA ASP A 57 -14.98 -5.64 7.57
C ASP A 57 -13.73 -6.09 6.79
N GLY A 58 -12.84 -5.18 6.51
CA GLY A 58 -11.59 -5.48 5.80
C GLY A 58 -11.68 -5.31 4.30
N GLU A 59 -12.65 -4.53 3.85
CA GLU A 59 -12.92 -4.34 2.42
C GLU A 59 -11.95 -3.35 1.79
N LEU A 60 -11.72 -3.53 0.50
CA LEU A 60 -10.95 -2.58 -0.31
C LEU A 60 -11.65 -1.22 -0.35
N GLN A 61 -10.86 -0.15 -0.47
CA GLN A 61 -11.40 1.16 -0.79
C GLN A 61 -12.15 1.05 -2.13
N ASP A 62 -13.26 1.78 -2.25
CA ASP A 62 -14.22 1.63 -3.36
C ASP A 62 -13.60 1.62 -4.76
N ASP A 63 -12.63 2.50 -5.02
CA ASP A 63 -12.01 2.60 -6.35
C ASP A 63 -11.19 1.35 -6.70
N TRP A 64 -10.54 0.76 -5.70
CA TRP A 64 -9.85 -0.52 -5.87
C TRP A 64 -10.83 -1.67 -6.04
N ASP A 65 -11.93 -1.65 -5.28
CA ASP A 65 -12.96 -2.68 -5.36
C ASP A 65 -13.57 -2.71 -6.77
N ASP A 66 -13.82 -1.54 -7.34
CA ASP A 66 -14.38 -1.40 -8.69
C ASP A 66 -13.48 -2.01 -9.77
N VAL A 67 -12.17 -2.01 -9.57
CA VAL A 67 -11.20 -2.51 -10.56
C VAL A 67 -10.54 -3.82 -10.14
N PHE A 68 -10.93 -4.40 -9.02
CA PHE A 68 -10.23 -5.55 -8.45
C PHE A 68 -10.25 -6.78 -9.36
N GLU A 69 -11.35 -7.02 -10.06
CA GLU A 69 -11.44 -8.14 -11.00
C GLU A 69 -10.38 -8.01 -12.11
N ALA A 70 -10.19 -6.81 -12.62
CA ALA A 70 -9.14 -6.55 -13.62
C ALA A 70 -7.74 -6.63 -13.00
N TYR A 71 -7.59 -6.16 -11.76
CA TYR A 71 -6.34 -6.25 -11.01
C TYR A 71 -5.88 -7.71 -10.85
N GLU A 72 -6.81 -8.61 -10.54
CA GLU A 72 -6.52 -10.04 -10.38
C GLU A 72 -5.97 -10.70 -11.64
N LYS A 73 -6.20 -10.10 -12.80
CA LYS A 73 -5.77 -10.62 -14.10
C LYS A 73 -4.42 -10.07 -14.56
N LEU A 74 -3.85 -9.12 -13.82
CA LEU A 74 -2.56 -8.53 -14.20
C LEU A 74 -1.41 -9.50 -13.97
N ASP A 75 -0.40 -9.41 -14.83
CA ASP A 75 0.84 -10.15 -14.67
C ASP A 75 1.88 -9.22 -14.05
N PHE A 76 2.32 -9.55 -12.85
CA PHE A 76 3.33 -8.78 -12.13
C PHE A 76 4.75 -9.32 -12.29
N SER A 77 4.95 -10.31 -13.15
CA SER A 77 6.28 -10.89 -13.39
C SER A 77 7.28 -9.82 -13.81
N GLY A 78 8.44 -9.82 -13.18
CA GLY A 78 9.48 -8.84 -13.47
C GLY A 78 9.28 -7.46 -12.82
N LYS A 79 8.21 -7.28 -12.06
CA LYS A 79 7.93 -6.01 -11.38
C LYS A 79 8.33 -6.07 -9.91
N THR A 80 8.91 -4.97 -9.44
CA THR A 80 9.22 -4.75 -8.02
C THR A 80 8.10 -3.92 -7.43
N VAL A 81 7.45 -4.41 -6.38
CA VAL A 81 6.23 -3.79 -5.83
C VAL A 81 6.33 -3.61 -4.32
N ALA A 82 5.94 -2.45 -3.85
CA ALA A 82 5.82 -2.16 -2.42
C ALA A 82 4.38 -1.73 -2.13
N PHE A 83 3.90 -2.02 -0.93
CA PHE A 83 2.52 -1.76 -0.54
C PHE A 83 2.46 -0.84 0.68
N PHE A 84 1.42 -0.01 0.74
CA PHE A 84 1.08 0.70 1.96
C PHE A 84 -0.44 0.64 2.17
N GLY A 85 -0.84 0.76 3.41
CA GLY A 85 -2.26 0.68 3.73
C GLY A 85 -2.62 1.58 4.90
N LEU A 86 -3.85 2.07 4.89
CA LEU A 86 -4.41 2.86 5.97
C LEU A 86 -5.53 2.08 6.64
N GLY A 87 -5.63 2.20 7.96
CA GLY A 87 -6.68 1.56 8.73
C GLY A 87 -6.85 2.21 10.08
N ASP A 88 -7.88 1.77 10.81
CA ASP A 88 -8.21 2.23 12.14
C ASP A 88 -8.07 1.03 13.11
N GLN A 89 -6.96 0.98 13.84
CA GLN A 89 -6.64 -0.15 14.71
C GLN A 89 -7.55 -0.24 15.95
N GLU A 90 -8.20 0.86 16.33
CA GLU A 90 -9.11 0.86 17.48
C GLU A 90 -10.55 0.61 17.06
N GLY A 91 -11.03 1.28 16.01
CA GLY A 91 -12.40 1.12 15.53
C GLY A 91 -12.62 -0.15 14.71
N TYR A 92 -11.60 -0.62 14.00
CA TYR A 92 -11.66 -1.78 13.11
C TYR A 92 -10.45 -2.68 13.31
N GLY A 93 -10.10 -2.94 14.57
CA GLY A 93 -8.91 -3.69 14.96
C GLY A 93 -8.86 -5.13 14.47
N ASP A 94 -10.02 -5.75 14.19
CA ASP A 94 -10.08 -7.12 13.66
C ASP A 94 -9.75 -7.19 12.16
N TYR A 95 -9.69 -6.04 11.49
CA TYR A 95 -9.51 -5.93 10.04
C TYR A 95 -8.43 -4.93 9.67
N PHE A 96 -7.50 -4.68 10.58
CA PHE A 96 -6.51 -3.63 10.42
C PHE A 96 -5.69 -3.80 9.13
N VAL A 97 -5.76 -2.80 8.25
CA VAL A 97 -5.08 -2.72 6.95
C VAL A 97 -5.27 -3.97 6.05
N ASN A 98 -6.37 -4.69 6.22
CA ASN A 98 -6.64 -5.91 5.44
C ASN A 98 -6.64 -5.67 3.93
N ALA A 99 -7.08 -4.50 3.47
CA ALA A 99 -7.08 -4.17 2.05
C ALA A 99 -5.67 -4.23 1.46
N MET A 100 -4.67 -3.76 2.19
CA MET A 100 -3.27 -3.89 1.79
C MET A 100 -2.90 -5.36 1.63
N GLY A 101 -3.33 -6.20 2.56
CA GLY A 101 -3.08 -7.64 2.50
C GLY A 101 -3.70 -8.28 1.26
N THR A 102 -4.91 -7.87 0.90
CA THR A 102 -5.61 -8.37 -0.28
C THR A 102 -4.85 -8.03 -1.57
N LEU A 103 -4.44 -6.79 -1.72
CA LEU A 103 -3.68 -6.34 -2.89
C LEU A 103 -2.32 -7.04 -2.98
N HIS A 104 -1.64 -7.18 -1.86
CA HIS A 104 -0.36 -7.87 -1.76
C HIS A 104 -0.46 -9.34 -2.18
N LYS A 105 -1.42 -10.06 -1.60
CA LYS A 105 -1.61 -11.49 -1.86
C LYS A 105 -1.83 -11.76 -3.35
N THR A 106 -2.66 -10.95 -3.98
CA THR A 106 -2.97 -11.08 -5.40
C THR A 106 -1.74 -10.80 -6.28
N ALA A 107 -1.00 -9.74 -5.97
CA ALA A 107 0.19 -9.39 -6.73
C ALA A 107 1.27 -10.47 -6.61
N VAL A 108 1.47 -11.03 -5.42
CA VAL A 108 2.43 -12.13 -5.19
C VAL A 108 2.03 -13.36 -5.99
N LYS A 109 0.75 -13.72 -5.97
CA LYS A 109 0.22 -14.83 -6.75
C LYS A 109 0.51 -14.65 -8.24
N ASN A 110 0.52 -13.42 -8.71
CA ASN A 110 0.72 -13.07 -10.12
C ASN A 110 2.17 -12.70 -10.46
N GLY A 111 3.12 -12.99 -9.58
CA GLY A 111 4.55 -12.94 -9.89
C GLY A 111 5.33 -11.73 -9.38
N ALA A 112 4.72 -10.86 -8.58
CA ALA A 112 5.41 -9.68 -8.07
C ALA A 112 6.58 -10.02 -7.14
N LYS A 113 7.67 -9.25 -7.27
CA LYS A 113 8.75 -9.25 -6.29
C LYS A 113 8.43 -8.13 -5.28
N VAL A 114 8.11 -8.50 -4.05
CA VAL A 114 7.72 -7.54 -3.03
C VAL A 114 8.92 -7.02 -2.25
N VAL A 115 8.97 -5.71 -2.04
CA VAL A 115 9.93 -5.04 -1.17
C VAL A 115 9.17 -4.16 -0.17
N GLY A 116 9.82 -3.75 0.90
CA GLY A 116 9.14 -2.97 1.94
C GLY A 116 8.25 -3.81 2.85
N ASP A 117 8.28 -5.13 2.70
CA ASP A 117 7.62 -6.07 3.59
C ASP A 117 8.44 -6.29 4.87
N GLY A 118 7.85 -6.96 5.85
CA GLY A 118 8.50 -7.15 7.13
C GLY A 118 8.47 -5.89 8.01
N TRP A 119 7.53 -5.00 7.77
CA TRP A 119 7.37 -3.80 8.59
C TRP A 119 6.95 -4.20 10.01
N PRO A 120 7.64 -3.70 11.05
CA PRO A 120 7.38 -4.15 12.42
C PRO A 120 5.95 -3.90 12.89
N THR A 121 5.40 -4.86 13.63
CA THR A 121 4.09 -4.72 14.26
C THR A 121 4.14 -3.98 15.60
N ASP A 122 5.32 -3.73 16.11
CA ASP A 122 5.52 -2.97 17.34
C ASP A 122 4.95 -1.56 17.23
N GLY A 123 4.28 -1.09 18.25
CA GLY A 123 3.70 0.24 18.25
C GLY A 123 2.27 0.31 17.71
N TYR A 124 1.71 -0.83 17.31
CA TYR A 124 0.32 -0.94 16.86
C TYR A 124 -0.50 -1.73 17.88
N ASP A 125 -1.77 -1.38 18.01
CA ASP A 125 -2.69 -2.02 18.95
C ASP A 125 -3.94 -2.50 18.19
N TYR A 126 -3.77 -3.53 17.38
CA TYR A 126 -4.86 -4.15 16.61
C TYR A 126 -5.09 -5.58 17.12
N GLU A 127 -6.26 -6.15 16.78
CA GLU A 127 -6.59 -7.52 17.16
C GLU A 127 -6.11 -8.53 16.11
N GLU A 128 -6.46 -8.30 14.84
CA GLU A 128 -6.10 -9.17 13.73
C GLU A 128 -5.82 -8.37 12.47
N SER A 129 -5.00 -8.93 11.60
CA SER A 129 -4.75 -8.35 10.28
C SER A 129 -4.37 -9.43 9.27
N GLU A 130 -5.02 -9.42 8.12
CA GLU A 130 -4.65 -10.27 6.99
C GLU A 130 -3.39 -9.76 6.28
N ALA A 131 -2.93 -8.56 6.63
CA ALA A 131 -1.72 -7.98 6.09
C ALA A 131 -0.47 -8.30 6.90
N VAL A 132 -0.58 -9.21 7.87
CA VAL A 132 0.55 -9.61 8.73
C VAL A 132 0.90 -11.08 8.48
N ASN A 133 2.19 -11.36 8.35
CA ASN A 133 2.71 -12.72 8.30
C ASN A 133 3.80 -12.88 9.38
N GLU A 134 4.54 -13.97 9.36
CA GLU A 134 5.57 -14.27 10.36
C GLU A 134 6.69 -13.22 10.42
N ASN A 135 6.85 -12.41 9.37
CA ASN A 135 7.90 -11.38 9.27
C ASN A 135 7.41 -9.98 9.67
N GLY A 136 6.11 -9.80 9.87
CA GLY A 136 5.50 -8.50 10.16
C GLY A 136 4.45 -8.11 9.13
N PHE A 137 4.19 -6.81 8.99
CA PHE A 137 3.28 -6.31 7.95
C PHE A 137 3.88 -6.50 6.56
N VAL A 138 3.03 -6.77 5.59
CA VAL A 138 3.45 -6.93 4.18
C VAL A 138 3.81 -5.61 3.49
N GLY A 139 3.61 -4.50 4.16
CA GLY A 139 3.93 -3.17 3.69
C GLY A 139 3.79 -2.16 4.81
N LEU A 140 3.80 -0.87 4.48
CA LEU A 140 3.69 0.19 5.47
C LEU A 140 2.25 0.33 5.97
N ALA A 141 2.02 0.11 7.25
CA ALA A 141 0.72 0.30 7.89
C ALA A 141 0.64 1.68 8.53
N ILE A 142 -0.38 2.45 8.18
CA ILE A 142 -0.60 3.81 8.67
C ILE A 142 -1.97 3.89 9.34
N ASP A 143 -2.03 4.55 10.49
CA ASP A 143 -3.27 4.81 11.22
C ASP A 143 -3.40 6.29 11.52
N GLU A 144 -4.07 7.02 10.63
CA GLU A 144 -4.29 8.46 10.79
C GLU A 144 -5.39 8.80 11.80
N ASP A 145 -6.24 7.83 12.13
CA ASP A 145 -7.33 8.04 13.09
C ASP A 145 -6.82 8.05 14.53
N ASN A 146 -5.83 7.22 14.84
CA ASN A 146 -5.35 7.04 16.22
C ASN A 146 -3.88 7.42 16.42
N GLN A 147 -3.07 7.39 15.38
CA GLN A 147 -1.62 7.59 15.45
C GLN A 147 -1.10 8.53 14.35
N ASP A 148 -1.84 9.57 14.03
CA ASP A 148 -1.43 10.52 13.00
C ASP A 148 -0.10 11.21 13.32
N ASP A 149 0.25 11.33 14.60
CA ASP A 149 1.53 11.88 15.05
C ASP A 149 2.73 11.01 14.69
N LEU A 150 2.51 9.73 14.34
CA LEU A 150 3.57 8.78 13.96
C LEU A 150 3.72 8.61 12.46
N THR A 151 2.78 9.11 11.67
CA THR A 151 2.72 8.89 10.22
C THR A 151 3.99 9.34 9.51
N GLU A 152 4.43 10.56 9.75
CA GLU A 152 5.61 11.13 9.09
C GLU A 152 6.87 10.30 9.34
N GLU A 153 7.08 9.91 10.59
CA GLU A 153 8.23 9.09 10.99
C GLU A 153 8.17 7.71 10.34
N ARG A 154 6.99 7.10 10.32
CA ARG A 154 6.79 5.78 9.71
C ARG A 154 7.07 5.81 8.22
N ILE A 155 6.58 6.83 7.52
CA ILE A 155 6.85 7.00 6.09
C ILE A 155 8.35 7.15 5.84
N ALA A 156 9.02 8.00 6.61
CA ALA A 156 10.45 8.24 6.42
C ALA A 156 11.28 6.97 6.58
N LYS A 157 10.99 6.18 7.60
CA LYS A 157 11.70 4.92 7.87
C LYS A 157 11.44 3.88 6.79
N TRP A 158 10.18 3.74 6.39
CA TRP A 158 9.79 2.76 5.38
C TRP A 158 10.42 3.10 4.02
N VAL A 159 10.34 4.36 3.63
CA VAL A 159 10.90 4.83 2.36
C VAL A 159 12.41 4.60 2.33
N GLU A 160 13.10 4.82 3.44
CA GLU A 160 14.53 4.54 3.54
C GLU A 160 14.82 3.06 3.25
N SER A 161 13.95 2.16 3.72
CA SER A 161 14.11 0.72 3.51
C SER A 161 13.88 0.29 2.07
N ILE A 162 13.01 0.97 1.32
CA ILE A 162 12.69 0.60 -0.06
C ILE A 162 13.55 1.32 -1.10
N ARG A 163 14.10 2.48 -0.77
CA ARG A 163 14.86 3.31 -1.73
C ARG A 163 15.92 2.55 -2.51
N PRO A 164 16.73 1.63 -1.89
CA PRO A 164 17.73 0.88 -2.65
C PRO A 164 17.17 0.03 -3.78
N TYR A 165 15.90 -0.36 -3.70
CA TYR A 165 15.24 -1.17 -4.71
C TYR A 165 14.57 -0.32 -5.79
N PHE A 166 14.48 1.00 -5.57
CA PHE A 166 13.78 1.94 -6.45
C PHE A 166 14.73 2.93 -7.13
N SER A 167 16.01 2.82 -6.83
CA SER A 167 17.00 3.75 -7.40
C SER A 167 18.05 3.06 -8.27
#